data_8feb7893f9ad68b5d57f58e5f2baac2d
#
_entry.id   8feb7893f9ad68b5d57f58e5f2baac2d
#
_cell.length_a   1.000
_cell.length_b   1.000
_cell.length_c   1.000
_cell.angle_alpha   90.00
_cell.angle_beta   90.00
_cell.angle_gamma   90.00
#
_symmetry.space_group_name_H-M   'P 1'
#
loop_
_entity.id
_entity.type
_entity.pdbx_description
1 polymer ?
#
loop_
_entity_poly.entity_id
_entity_poly.type
_entity_poly.pdbx_seq_one_letter_code
_entity_poly.pdbx_strand_id
1 'polypeptide(L)'
;MKRKVSAVEARKRLGEILEGVFYRGDEVVIERAGKPMAVVIPAARYESMERSRDRLFELIEKNWERNKDVPYEVIEREVEQAIREVREEQYSEGKGDQA
;
A
#
# COMPACT_ATOMS: atom_id res chain seq x y z
N MET A 1 5.84 -13.07 -1.70
CA MET A 1 7.28 -12.96 -1.98
C MET A 1 7.55 -11.73 -2.82
N LYS A 2 8.51 -10.95 -2.43
CA LYS A 2 8.88 -9.77 -3.21
C LYS A 2 9.92 -10.13 -4.25
N ARG A 3 9.67 -9.75 -5.50
CA ARG A 3 10.59 -9.98 -6.62
C ARG A 3 10.84 -8.69 -7.36
N LYS A 4 12.02 -8.58 -7.92
CA LYS A 4 12.38 -7.46 -8.81
C LYS A 4 12.64 -8.01 -10.19
N VAL A 5 12.00 -7.43 -11.18
CA VAL A 5 12.20 -7.81 -12.58
C VAL A 5 12.44 -6.56 -13.42
N SER A 6 13.18 -6.71 -14.51
CA SER A 6 13.33 -5.62 -15.47
C SER A 6 12.06 -5.43 -16.28
N ALA A 7 11.88 -4.25 -16.88
CA ALA A 7 10.75 -3.99 -17.76
C ALA A 7 10.71 -4.94 -18.95
N VAL A 8 11.87 -5.34 -19.47
CA VAL A 8 11.97 -6.30 -20.58
C VAL A 8 11.50 -7.68 -20.15
N GLU A 9 11.93 -8.15 -18.97
CA GLU A 9 11.49 -9.41 -18.38
C GLU A 9 9.99 -9.41 -18.11
N ALA A 10 9.49 -8.33 -17.55
CA ALA A 10 8.07 -8.17 -17.26
C ALA A 10 7.22 -8.29 -18.52
N ARG A 11 7.67 -7.70 -19.62
CA ARG A 11 6.97 -7.80 -20.92
C ARG A 11 6.94 -9.23 -21.43
N LYS A 12 8.05 -9.94 -21.32
CA LYS A 12 8.17 -11.31 -21.84
C LYS A 12 7.40 -12.32 -20.98
N ARG A 13 7.33 -12.09 -19.67
CA ARG A 13 6.76 -13.06 -18.72
C ARG A 13 5.56 -12.53 -17.96
N LEU A 14 4.83 -11.61 -18.55
CA LEU A 14 3.70 -10.97 -17.87
C LEU A 14 2.65 -11.98 -17.38
N GLY A 15 2.33 -12.99 -18.20
CA GLY A 15 1.40 -14.04 -17.80
C GLY A 15 1.84 -14.79 -16.54
N GLU A 16 3.11 -15.21 -16.50
CA GLU A 16 3.68 -15.90 -15.34
C GLU A 16 3.69 -15.00 -14.10
N ILE A 17 4.03 -13.73 -14.28
CA ILE A 17 4.03 -12.74 -13.21
C ILE A 17 2.64 -12.58 -12.63
N LEU A 18 1.62 -12.42 -13.48
CA LEU A 18 0.24 -12.26 -13.04
C LEU A 18 -0.27 -13.50 -12.31
N GLU A 19 0.08 -14.69 -12.77
CA GLU A 19 -0.26 -15.93 -12.08
C GLU A 19 0.37 -16.01 -10.70
N GLY A 20 1.66 -15.66 -10.58
CA GLY A 20 2.34 -15.64 -9.29
C GLY A 20 1.74 -14.63 -8.32
N VAL A 21 1.39 -13.47 -8.82
CA VAL A 21 0.75 -12.42 -8.02
C VAL A 21 -0.63 -12.88 -7.54
N PHE A 22 -1.43 -13.45 -8.43
CA PHE A 22 -2.80 -13.86 -8.11
C PHE A 22 -2.84 -15.07 -7.17
N TYR A 23 -2.07 -16.13 -7.48
CA TYR A 23 -2.17 -17.40 -6.76
C TYR A 23 -1.24 -17.49 -5.54
N ARG A 24 -0.07 -16.89 -5.60
CA ARG A 24 0.90 -16.96 -4.49
C ARG A 24 0.98 -15.70 -3.65
N GLY A 25 0.35 -14.62 -4.09
CA GLY A 25 0.45 -13.34 -3.40
C GLY A 25 1.80 -12.64 -3.59
N ASP A 26 2.50 -12.95 -4.68
CA ASP A 26 3.79 -12.30 -4.98
C ASP A 26 3.61 -10.80 -5.20
N GLU A 27 4.61 -10.04 -4.81
CA GLU A 27 4.72 -8.61 -5.14
C GLU A 27 5.90 -8.46 -6.08
N VAL A 28 5.68 -7.86 -7.24
CA VAL A 28 6.71 -7.74 -8.26
C VAL A 28 7.00 -6.28 -8.55
N VAL A 29 8.22 -5.86 -8.30
CA VAL A 29 8.69 -4.51 -8.62
C VAL A 29 9.30 -4.54 -10.01
N ILE A 30 8.77 -3.71 -10.90
CA ILE A 30 9.27 -3.58 -12.27
C ILE A 30 10.24 -2.42 -12.32
N GLU A 31 11.48 -2.70 -12.70
CA GLU A 31 12.55 -1.72 -12.76
C GLU A 31 12.98 -1.45 -14.19
N ARG A 32 13.43 -0.23 -14.44
CA ARG A 32 14.05 0.15 -15.69
C ARG A 32 15.32 0.95 -15.37
N ALA A 33 16.44 0.47 -15.89
CA ALA A 33 17.76 1.08 -15.63
C ALA A 33 18.02 1.25 -14.12
N GLY A 34 17.66 0.25 -13.32
CA GLY A 34 17.86 0.25 -11.87
C GLY A 34 16.85 1.07 -11.08
N LYS A 35 15.89 1.73 -11.75
CA LYS A 35 14.86 2.54 -11.08
C LYS A 35 13.53 1.80 -11.02
N PRO A 36 12.89 1.72 -9.84
CA PRO A 36 11.54 1.17 -9.76
C PRO A 36 10.56 2.05 -10.55
N MET A 37 9.84 1.42 -11.48
CA MET A 37 8.86 2.11 -12.33
C MET A 37 7.43 1.79 -11.93
N ALA A 38 7.18 0.57 -11.49
CA ALA A 38 5.84 0.10 -11.16
C ALA A 38 5.92 -1.10 -10.23
N VAL A 39 4.81 -1.38 -9.57
CA VAL A 39 4.70 -2.56 -8.71
C VAL A 39 3.43 -3.30 -9.09
N VAL A 40 3.53 -4.62 -9.26
CA VAL A 40 2.39 -5.50 -9.47
C VAL A 40 2.07 -6.17 -8.16
N ILE A 41 0.86 -5.99 -7.66
CA ILE A 41 0.39 -6.55 -6.40
C ILE A 41 -0.96 -7.25 -6.60
N PRO A 42 -1.35 -8.18 -5.71
CA PRO A 42 -2.67 -8.78 -5.79
C PRO A 42 -3.77 -7.73 -5.74
N ALA A 43 -4.80 -7.91 -6.57
CA ALA A 43 -5.93 -6.97 -6.61
C ALA A 43 -6.61 -6.79 -5.24
N ALA A 44 -6.74 -7.88 -4.49
CA ALA A 44 -7.31 -7.83 -3.14
C ALA A 44 -6.49 -6.94 -2.20
N ARG A 45 -5.17 -6.94 -2.37
CA ARG A 45 -4.28 -6.10 -1.58
C ARG A 45 -4.44 -4.62 -1.93
N TYR A 46 -4.54 -4.33 -3.21
CA TYR A 46 -4.81 -2.97 -3.68
C TYR A 46 -6.14 -2.44 -3.13
N GLU A 47 -7.19 -3.26 -3.18
CA GLU A 47 -8.50 -2.91 -2.63
C GLU A 47 -8.43 -2.63 -1.12
N SER A 48 -7.66 -3.45 -0.38
CA SER A 48 -7.42 -3.24 1.04
C SER A 48 -6.71 -1.91 1.31
N MET A 49 -5.72 -1.58 0.48
CA MET A 49 -5.01 -0.29 0.58
C MET A 49 -5.94 0.89 0.30
N GLU A 50 -6.82 0.78 -0.69
CA GLU A 50 -7.82 1.81 -0.98
C GLU A 50 -8.77 2.02 0.19
N ARG A 51 -9.28 0.95 0.79
CA ARG A 51 -10.14 1.04 1.98
C ARG A 51 -9.44 1.73 3.15
N SER A 52 -8.16 1.41 3.36
CA SER A 52 -7.36 2.05 4.39
C SER A 52 -7.19 3.54 4.13
N ARG A 53 -7.00 3.93 2.88
CA ARG A 53 -6.90 5.33 2.48
C ARG A 53 -8.22 6.07 2.72
N ASP A 54 -9.34 5.48 2.33
CA ASP A 54 -10.66 6.07 2.53
C ASP A 54 -10.97 6.25 4.02
N ARG A 55 -10.62 5.26 4.83
CA ARG A 55 -10.75 5.34 6.28
C ARG A 55 -9.90 6.46 6.87
N LEU A 56 -8.69 6.63 6.35
CA LEU A 56 -7.81 7.73 6.77
C LEU A 56 -8.42 9.09 6.46
N PHE A 57 -8.96 9.26 5.26
CA PHE A 57 -9.65 10.50 4.87
C PHE A 57 -10.87 10.79 5.74
N GLU A 58 -11.66 9.77 6.07
CA GLU A 58 -12.79 9.92 7.00
C GLU A 58 -12.34 10.41 8.37
N LEU A 59 -11.25 9.84 8.90
CA LEU A 59 -10.68 10.25 10.18
C LEU A 59 -10.18 11.69 10.14
N ILE A 60 -9.55 12.08 9.05
CA ILE A 60 -9.07 13.46 8.85
C ILE A 60 -10.25 14.43 8.83
N GLU A 61 -11.33 14.12 8.09
CA GLU A 61 -12.53 14.94 8.01
C GLU A 61 -13.21 15.08 9.38
N LYS A 62 -13.36 13.98 10.10
CA LYS A 62 -13.95 14.01 11.45
C LYS A 62 -13.13 14.85 12.41
N ASN A 63 -11.81 14.72 12.37
CA ASN A 63 -10.92 15.53 13.19
C ASN A 63 -10.99 17.02 12.82
N TRP A 64 -11.08 17.32 11.54
CA TRP A 64 -11.23 18.68 11.05
C TRP A 64 -12.51 19.33 11.57
N GLU A 65 -13.65 18.65 11.51
CA GLU A 65 -14.93 19.15 12.00
C GLU A 65 -14.95 19.35 13.51
N ARG A 66 -14.33 18.41 14.27
CA ARG A 66 -14.29 18.48 15.74
C ARG A 66 -13.37 19.55 16.27
N ASN A 67 -12.33 19.89 15.52
CA ASN A 67 -11.18 20.65 16.03
C ASN A 67 -10.90 21.92 15.23
N LYS A 68 -11.97 22.64 14.83
CA LYS A 68 -11.82 23.93 14.12
C LYS A 68 -10.96 24.93 14.88
N ASP A 69 -10.93 24.84 16.21
CA ASP A 69 -10.17 25.73 17.10
C ASP A 69 -8.87 25.12 17.63
N VAL A 70 -8.50 23.91 17.17
CA VAL A 70 -7.29 23.21 17.62
C VAL A 70 -6.07 23.67 16.80
N PRO A 71 -4.91 23.92 17.45
CA PRO A 71 -3.70 24.30 16.72
C PRO A 71 -3.33 23.25 15.66
N TYR A 72 -2.82 23.73 14.54
CA TYR A 72 -2.38 22.89 13.41
C TYR A 72 -1.43 21.77 13.84
N GLU A 73 -0.55 22.04 14.78
CA GLU A 73 0.42 21.06 15.29
C GLU A 73 -0.24 19.83 15.90
N VAL A 74 -1.38 20.00 16.57
CA VAL A 74 -2.14 18.89 17.16
C VAL A 74 -2.79 18.06 16.07
N ILE A 75 -3.37 18.72 15.08
CA ILE A 75 -3.98 18.05 13.92
C ILE A 75 -2.93 17.25 13.17
N GLU A 76 -1.76 17.82 12.95
CA GLU A 76 -0.64 17.15 12.29
C GLU A 76 -0.22 15.88 13.02
N ARG A 77 -0.12 15.92 14.35
CA ARG A 77 0.19 14.75 15.16
C ARG A 77 -0.86 13.65 15.05
N GLU A 78 -2.13 14.02 15.07
CA GLU A 78 -3.24 13.07 14.94
C GLU A 78 -3.23 12.41 13.56
N VAL A 79 -2.95 13.17 12.51
CA VAL A 79 -2.85 12.64 11.14
C VAL A 79 -1.66 11.67 11.03
N GLU A 80 -0.51 12.03 11.59
CA GLU A 80 0.67 11.15 11.61
C GLU A 80 0.39 9.85 12.34
N GLN A 81 -0.31 9.92 13.46
CA GLN A 81 -0.70 8.74 14.22
C GLN A 81 -1.65 7.86 13.42
N ALA A 82 -2.64 8.44 12.74
CA ALA A 82 -3.57 7.70 11.90
C ALA A 82 -2.85 7.01 10.73
N ILE A 83 -1.89 7.68 10.11
CA ILE A 83 -1.06 7.10 9.05
C ILE A 83 -0.26 5.92 9.59
N ARG A 84 0.29 6.04 10.78
CA ARG A 84 1.07 4.99 11.42
C ARG A 84 0.20 3.77 11.71
N GLU A 85 -1.00 3.96 12.23
CA GLU A 85 -1.96 2.89 12.51
C GLU A 85 -2.35 2.14 11.23
N VAL A 86 -2.62 2.86 10.16
CA VAL A 86 -2.95 2.25 8.85
C VAL A 86 -1.78 1.42 8.34
N ARG A 87 -0.54 1.91 8.45
CA ARG A 87 0.66 1.16 8.05
C ARG A 87 0.85 -0.10 8.88
N GLU A 88 0.58 -0.04 10.17
CA GLU A 88 0.67 -1.19 11.06
C GLU A 88 -0.37 -2.25 10.69
N GLU A 89 -1.61 -1.86 10.40
CA GLU A 89 -2.65 -2.76 9.91
C GLU A 89 -2.21 -3.46 8.62
N GLN A 90 -1.68 -2.71 7.66
CA GLN A 90 -1.19 -3.26 6.39
C GLN A 90 0.01 -4.20 6.59
N TYR A 91 0.91 -3.84 7.48
CA TYR A 91 2.06 -4.67 7.81
C TYR A 91 1.63 -5.98 8.49
N SER A 92 0.67 -5.93 9.39
CA SER A 92 0.13 -7.11 10.07
C SER A 92 -0.56 -8.05 9.08
N GLU A 93 -1.34 -7.52 8.14
CA GLU A 93 -1.96 -8.31 7.08
C GLU A 93 -0.90 -8.97 6.18
N GLY A 94 0.15 -8.23 5.80
CA GLY A 94 1.27 -8.76 5.03
C GLY A 94 2.05 -9.85 5.76
N LYS A 95 2.20 -9.73 7.07
CA LYS A 95 2.87 -10.72 7.91
C LYS A 95 2.06 -12.02 8.02
N GLY A 96 0.74 -11.93 8.07
CA GLY A 96 -0.13 -13.09 8.11
C GLY A 96 0.04 -13.99 6.88
N ASP A 97 0.32 -13.39 5.74
CA ASP A 97 0.50 -14.12 4.48
C ASP A 97 1.85 -14.84 4.38
N GLN A 98 2.79 -14.54 5.26
CA GLN A 98 4.14 -15.14 5.28
C GLN A 98 4.27 -16.31 6.26
N ALA A 99 3.25 -16.54 7.02
CA ALA A 99 3.26 -17.59 8.03
C ALA A 99 3.11 -19.02 7.46
#